data_2d9f5cb45e5317196c38b10f0fcd5dd7
#
_entry.id   2d9f5cb45e5317196c38b10f0fcd5dd7
#
_cell.length_a   1.000
_cell.length_b   1.000
_cell.length_c   1.000
_cell.angle_alpha   90.00
_cell.angle_beta   90.00
_cell.angle_gamma   90.00
#
_symmetry.space_group_name_H-M   'P 1'
#
loop_
_entity.id
_entity.type
_entity.pdbx_description
1 polymer ?
#
loop_
_entity_poly.entity_id
_entity_poly.type
_entity_poly.pdbx_seq_one_letter_code
_entity_poly.pdbx_strand_id
1 'polypeptide(L)'
;MPGYTESKDQLQARLRRVEGQVRGLQRLVDEDAYCIDVLTQISAVDAALRKVAVALLDDHLRHCVRDAASDQARSDALITEATAAIDRLLKS
;
A
#
# COMPACT_ATOMS: atom_id res chain seq x y z
N MET A 1 -14.84 -7.71 -9.26
CA MET A 1 -13.60 -7.31 -9.91
C MET A 1 -12.78 -6.43 -8.98
N PRO A 2 -11.48 -6.68 -8.82
CA PRO A 2 -10.66 -5.82 -7.96
C PRO A 2 -10.58 -4.40 -8.51
N GLY A 3 -10.63 -3.40 -7.64
CA GLY A 3 -10.61 -2.00 -8.04
C GLY A 3 -9.29 -1.51 -8.63
N TYR A 4 -8.22 -2.29 -8.50
CA TYR A 4 -6.88 -1.92 -8.94
C TYR A 4 -6.44 -2.58 -10.26
N THR A 5 -7.33 -3.26 -10.96
CA THR A 5 -6.97 -4.05 -12.15
C THR A 5 -6.29 -3.21 -13.24
N GLU A 6 -6.73 -1.97 -13.44
CA GLU A 6 -6.18 -1.10 -14.48
C GLU A 6 -4.76 -0.62 -14.16
N SER A 7 -4.38 -0.55 -12.87
CA SER A 7 -3.06 -0.11 -12.45
C SER A 7 -2.17 -1.24 -11.95
N LYS A 8 -2.57 -2.48 -12.21
CA LYS A 8 -1.87 -3.67 -11.71
C LYS A 8 -0.39 -3.69 -12.05
N ASP A 9 -0.03 -3.35 -13.29
CA ASP A 9 1.36 -3.36 -13.73
C ASP A 9 2.20 -2.33 -12.99
N GLN A 10 1.64 -1.14 -12.74
CA GLN A 10 2.33 -0.10 -11.97
C GLN A 10 2.52 -0.51 -10.52
N LEU A 11 1.51 -1.13 -9.93
CA LEU A 11 1.58 -1.62 -8.56
C LEU A 11 2.62 -2.72 -8.42
N GLN A 12 2.66 -3.65 -9.37
CA GLN A 12 3.66 -4.72 -9.39
C GLN A 12 5.07 -4.18 -9.53
N ALA A 13 5.26 -3.14 -10.37
CA ALA A 13 6.57 -2.50 -10.51
C ALA A 13 7.04 -1.88 -9.20
N ARG A 14 6.13 -1.21 -8.48
CA ARG A 14 6.43 -0.63 -7.16
C ARG A 14 6.77 -1.71 -6.13
N LEU A 15 6.02 -2.81 -6.14
CA LEU A 15 6.27 -3.91 -5.22
C LEU A 15 7.62 -4.59 -5.50
N ARG A 16 8.00 -4.74 -6.77
CA ARG A 16 9.32 -5.28 -7.12
C ARG A 16 10.44 -4.37 -6.61
N ARG A 17 10.23 -3.06 -6.65
CA ARG A 17 11.20 -2.11 -6.08
C ARG A 17 11.33 -2.31 -4.57
N VAL A 18 10.20 -2.45 -3.87
CA VAL A 18 10.19 -2.72 -2.42
C VAL A 18 10.89 -4.04 -2.12
N GLU A 19 10.64 -5.07 -2.91
CA GLU A 19 11.32 -6.37 -2.77
C GLU A 19 12.84 -6.20 -2.85
N GLY A 20 13.32 -5.41 -3.82
CA GLY A 20 14.74 -5.10 -3.93
C GLY A 20 15.29 -4.35 -2.72
N GLN A 21 14.52 -3.42 -2.18
CA GLN A 21 14.89 -2.69 -0.97
C GLN A 21 14.98 -3.60 0.25
N VAL A 22 14.08 -4.58 0.36
CA VAL A 22 14.12 -5.57 1.44
C VAL A 22 15.37 -6.45 1.31
N ARG A 23 15.74 -6.87 0.10
CA ARG A 23 16.99 -7.60 -0.11
C ARG A 23 18.19 -6.76 0.30
N GLY A 24 18.16 -5.46 0.02
CA GLY A 24 19.19 -4.53 0.47
C GLY A 24 19.30 -4.48 1.98
N LEU A 25 18.17 -4.53 2.69
CA LEU A 25 18.15 -4.61 4.15
C LEU A 25 18.81 -5.88 4.66
N GLN A 26 18.51 -7.01 4.05
CA GLN A 26 19.11 -8.29 4.42
C GLN A 26 20.62 -8.25 4.27
N ARG A 27 21.11 -7.61 3.21
CA ARG A 27 22.55 -7.43 2.99
C ARG A 27 23.18 -6.56 4.07
N LEU A 28 22.52 -5.45 4.43
CA LEU A 28 23.02 -4.57 5.48
C LEU A 28 23.15 -5.30 6.81
N VAL A 29 22.16 -6.10 7.16
CA VAL A 29 22.18 -6.89 8.39
C VAL A 29 23.29 -7.94 8.33
N ASP A 30 23.44 -8.61 7.19
CA ASP A 30 24.48 -9.62 6.99
C ASP A 30 25.89 -9.03 7.12
N GLU A 31 26.07 -7.79 6.68
CA GLU A 31 27.35 -7.07 6.72
C GLU A 31 27.59 -6.33 8.04
N ASP A 32 26.73 -6.54 9.03
CA ASP A 32 26.81 -5.86 10.33
C ASP A 32 26.81 -4.32 10.22
N ALA A 33 25.99 -3.80 9.31
CA ALA A 33 25.89 -2.37 9.10
C ALA A 33 25.42 -1.65 10.37
N TYR A 34 25.80 -0.38 10.48
CA TYR A 34 25.41 0.45 11.61
C TYR A 34 23.89 0.47 11.79
N CYS A 35 23.42 0.25 13.02
CA CYS A 35 22.00 0.10 13.33
C CYS A 35 21.14 1.25 12.82
N ILE A 36 21.60 2.49 12.95
CA ILE A 36 20.84 3.65 12.49
C ILE A 36 20.65 3.65 10.99
N ASP A 37 21.66 3.18 10.24
CA ASP A 37 21.53 3.07 8.78
C ASP A 37 20.50 2.04 8.38
N VAL A 38 20.45 0.93 9.11
CA VAL A 38 19.43 -0.11 8.88
C VAL A 38 18.04 0.45 9.16
N LEU A 39 17.86 1.14 10.26
CA LEU A 39 16.58 1.76 10.63
C LEU A 39 16.13 2.81 9.60
N THR A 40 17.07 3.58 9.06
CA THR A 40 16.79 4.56 8.02
C THR A 40 16.25 3.88 6.76
N GLN A 41 16.84 2.75 6.38
CA GLN A 41 16.37 1.97 5.23
C GLN A 41 15.01 1.33 5.48
N ILE A 42 14.75 0.89 6.71
CA ILE A 42 13.43 0.37 7.08
C ILE A 42 12.36 1.45 6.92
N SER A 43 12.67 2.68 7.34
CA SER A 43 11.75 3.80 7.17
C SER A 43 11.44 4.06 5.70
N ALA A 44 12.42 3.93 4.82
CA ALA A 44 12.24 4.10 3.39
C ALA A 44 11.34 3.00 2.80
N VAL A 45 11.52 1.75 3.22
CA VAL A 45 10.69 0.62 2.80
C VAL A 45 9.25 0.81 3.28
N ASP A 46 9.08 1.23 4.53
CA ASP A 46 7.77 1.51 5.10
C ASP A 46 7.04 2.58 4.30
N ALA A 47 7.72 3.68 3.98
CA ALA A 47 7.15 4.76 3.17
C ALA A 47 6.74 4.28 1.78
N ALA A 48 7.56 3.45 1.15
CA ALA A 48 7.28 2.90 -0.17
C ALA A 48 6.04 1.99 -0.14
N LEU A 49 5.91 1.15 0.90
CA LEU A 49 4.73 0.30 1.07
C LEU A 49 3.47 1.12 1.32
N ARG A 50 3.56 2.20 2.10
CA ARG A 50 2.42 3.09 2.33
C ARG A 50 1.93 3.71 1.04
N LYS A 51 2.83 4.09 0.15
CA LYS A 51 2.46 4.62 -1.17
C LYS A 51 1.70 3.60 -2.00
N VAL A 52 2.13 2.34 -1.96
CA VAL A 52 1.42 1.25 -2.64
C VAL A 52 0.03 1.09 -2.05
N ALA A 53 -0.09 1.11 -0.73
CA ALA A 53 -1.37 0.98 -0.04
C ALA A 53 -2.34 2.10 -0.41
N VAL A 54 -1.85 3.34 -0.43
CA VAL A 54 -2.67 4.50 -0.80
C VAL A 54 -3.12 4.42 -2.26
N ALA A 55 -2.23 4.01 -3.16
CA ALA A 55 -2.57 3.85 -4.57
C ALA A 55 -3.63 2.77 -4.77
N LEU A 56 -3.51 1.65 -4.07
CA LEU A 56 -4.52 0.58 -4.09
C LEU A 56 -5.87 1.09 -3.62
N LEU A 57 -5.88 1.79 -2.51
CA LEU A 57 -7.11 2.33 -1.93
C LEU A 57 -7.76 3.35 -2.86
N ASP A 58 -6.95 4.24 -3.43
CA ASP A 58 -7.46 5.24 -4.36
C ASP A 58 -8.16 4.58 -5.55
N ASP A 59 -7.51 3.61 -6.18
CA ASP A 59 -8.08 2.88 -7.32
C ASP A 59 -9.35 2.12 -6.92
N HIS A 60 -9.33 1.48 -5.77
CA HIS A 60 -10.48 0.76 -5.25
C HIS A 60 -11.67 1.69 -5.06
N LEU A 61 -11.45 2.85 -4.43
CA LEU A 61 -12.51 3.81 -4.17
C LEU A 61 -13.08 4.39 -5.47
N ARG A 62 -12.23 4.75 -6.43
CA ARG A 62 -12.69 5.28 -7.72
C ARG A 62 -13.56 4.28 -8.45
N HIS A 63 -13.12 3.02 -8.49
CA HIS A 63 -13.87 1.96 -9.16
C HIS A 63 -15.20 1.69 -8.45
N CYS A 64 -15.17 1.53 -7.14
CA CYS A 64 -16.37 1.19 -6.36
C CYS A 64 -17.36 2.36 -6.26
N VAL A 65 -16.88 3.59 -6.21
CA VAL A 65 -17.74 4.77 -6.18
C VAL A 65 -18.52 4.87 -7.49
N ARG A 66 -17.90 4.60 -8.63
CA ARG A 66 -18.61 4.56 -9.91
C ARG A 66 -19.74 3.53 -9.90
N ASP A 67 -19.46 2.34 -9.38
CA ASP A 67 -20.43 1.25 -9.32
C ASP A 67 -21.56 1.54 -8.35
N ALA A 68 -21.28 2.27 -7.27
CA ALA A 68 -22.24 2.54 -6.22
C ALA A 68 -22.95 3.92 -6.34
N ALA A 69 -22.71 4.66 -7.42
CA ALA A 69 -23.15 6.04 -7.56
C ALA A 69 -24.66 6.24 -7.40
N SER A 70 -25.48 5.24 -7.74
CA SER A 70 -26.93 5.33 -7.64
C SER A 70 -27.52 4.51 -6.48
N ASP A 71 -26.66 3.98 -5.60
CA ASP A 71 -27.09 3.11 -4.49
C ASP A 71 -26.47 3.61 -3.18
N GLN A 72 -27.31 4.26 -2.36
CA GLN A 72 -26.87 4.87 -1.11
C GLN A 72 -26.37 3.83 -0.10
N ALA A 73 -27.01 2.69 -0.03
CA ALA A 73 -26.61 1.62 0.90
C ALA A 73 -25.23 1.08 0.54
N ARG A 74 -24.94 0.90 -0.75
CA ARG A 74 -23.62 0.46 -1.22
C ARG A 74 -22.56 1.52 -0.95
N SER A 75 -22.91 2.79 -1.16
CA SER A 75 -21.99 3.90 -0.87
C SER A 75 -21.62 3.95 0.60
N ASP A 76 -22.60 3.80 1.49
CA ASP A 76 -22.37 3.81 2.94
C ASP A 76 -21.50 2.63 3.36
N ALA A 77 -21.77 1.44 2.83
CA ALA A 77 -20.98 0.23 3.10
C ALA A 77 -19.53 0.41 2.64
N LEU A 78 -19.33 1.01 1.46
CA LEU A 78 -18.01 1.27 0.91
C LEU A 78 -17.22 2.24 1.81
N ILE A 79 -17.86 3.30 2.28
CA ILE A 79 -17.20 4.26 3.17
C ILE A 79 -16.78 3.60 4.47
N THR A 80 -17.65 2.78 5.05
CA THR A 80 -17.36 2.05 6.29
C THR A 80 -16.17 1.12 6.09
N GLU A 81 -16.15 0.37 5.00
CA GLU A 81 -15.06 -0.55 4.66
C GLU A 81 -13.74 0.20 4.48
N ALA A 82 -13.77 1.31 3.71
CA ALA A 82 -12.57 2.11 3.45
C ALA A 82 -12.02 2.73 4.74
N THR A 83 -12.90 3.24 5.60
CA THR A 83 -12.51 3.83 6.88
C THR A 83 -11.83 2.79 7.76
N ALA A 84 -12.38 1.59 7.84
CA ALA A 84 -11.78 0.49 8.61
C ALA A 84 -10.42 0.08 8.07
N ALA A 85 -10.26 0.06 6.75
CA ALA A 85 -8.99 -0.27 6.11
C ALA A 85 -7.92 0.76 6.41
N ILE A 86 -8.27 2.05 6.33
CA ILE A 86 -7.36 3.15 6.67
C ILE A 86 -6.93 3.06 8.14
N ASP A 87 -7.87 2.80 9.02
CA ASP A 87 -7.60 2.68 10.46
C ASP A 87 -6.59 1.56 10.74
N ARG A 88 -6.75 0.40 10.09
CA ARG A 88 -5.80 -0.70 10.21
C ARG A 88 -4.41 -0.32 9.70
N LEU A 89 -4.35 0.39 8.57
CA LEU A 89 -3.09 0.83 7.99
C LEU A 89 -2.34 1.76 8.94
N LEU A 90 -3.05 2.67 9.59
CA LEU A 90 -2.44 3.64 10.51
C LEU A 90 -1.98 3.01 11.81
N LYS A 91 -2.61 1.92 12.24
CA LYS A 91 -2.27 1.23 13.50
C LYS A 91 -1.11 0.25 13.37
N SER A 92 -0.81 -0.18 12.15
CA SER A 92 0.24 -1.20 11.93
C SER A 92 1.66 -0.64 11.97
#